data_4327dfa461708ce4a1e182a4b8430b12
#
_entry.id   4327dfa461708ce4a1e182a4b8430b12
#
_cell.length_a   1.000
_cell.length_b   1.000
_cell.length_c   1.000
_cell.angle_alpha   90.00
_cell.angle_beta   90.00
_cell.angle_gamma   90.00
#
_symmetry.space_group_name_H-M   'P 1'
#
loop_
_entity.id
_entity.type
_entity.pdbx_description
1 polymer ?
#
loop_
_entity_poly.entity_id
_entity_poly.type
_entity_poly.pdbx_seq_one_letter_code
_entity_poly.pdbx_strand_id
1 'polypeptide(L)'
;QLPERARDLQFGLVEDEVIVLDTETTGFDPTRCSLLEIAAIRMRGGETVGDFHTFVDPGLTIPPEIVELTGITQDDVEDAPCPQDAVAALAEFAGNRNLVAHNARFDQGFVMRQAQPGMLAGQWIDTLALSQIVLPRLRSHRLVDLAAAFGLSSPSHRAMDDTVSLGALWRILLAGIQAMTPGLAASIAELSPQTDWPLRPYFAQAALEQPGIDFSLRRNRTERTQDLS
;
A
#
# COMPACT_ATOMS: atom_id res chain seq x y z
N GLN A 1 6.53 10.86 14.54
CA GLN A 1 6.70 9.59 15.28
C GLN A 1 6.41 8.36 14.42
N LEU A 2 5.33 8.34 13.57
CA LEU A 2 5.04 7.19 12.69
C LEU A 2 6.12 6.95 11.62
N PRO A 3 6.66 7.98 10.92
CA PRO A 3 7.75 7.78 9.96
C PRO A 3 9.04 7.25 10.58
N GLU A 4 9.36 7.66 11.82
CA GLU A 4 10.51 7.14 12.55
C GLU A 4 10.31 5.67 12.92
N ARG A 5 9.13 5.31 13.45
CA ARG A 5 8.79 3.92 13.76
C ARG A 5 8.79 3.03 12.52
N ALA A 6 8.38 3.56 11.36
CA ALA A 6 8.39 2.81 10.11
C ALA A 6 9.81 2.41 9.63
N ARG A 7 10.86 3.13 10.07
CA ARG A 7 12.25 2.77 9.77
C ARG A 7 12.75 1.61 10.63
N ASP A 8 12.25 1.51 11.86
CA ASP A 8 12.70 0.52 12.85
C ASP A 8 11.80 -0.72 12.91
N LEU A 9 10.78 -0.79 12.04
CA LEU A 9 9.89 -1.95 11.97
C LEU A 9 10.67 -3.19 11.54
N GLN A 10 10.90 -4.07 12.52
CA GLN A 10 11.24 -5.46 12.22
C GLN A 10 9.96 -6.19 11.86
N PHE A 11 9.71 -6.36 10.56
CA PHE A 11 8.60 -7.18 10.06
C PHE A 11 8.91 -8.67 10.31
N GLY A 12 8.96 -9.06 11.58
CA GLY A 12 9.43 -10.38 12.02
C GLY A 12 8.48 -11.54 11.74
N LEU A 13 7.33 -11.32 11.10
CA LEU A 13 6.36 -12.39 10.88
C LEU A 13 5.71 -12.39 9.50
N VAL A 14 5.91 -11.35 8.70
CA VAL A 14 5.32 -11.36 7.38
C VAL A 14 6.47 -11.56 6.40
N GLU A 15 6.81 -12.82 6.15
CA GLU A 15 7.52 -13.23 4.92
C GLU A 15 6.69 -12.87 3.68
N ASP A 16 5.62 -12.11 3.89
CA ASP A 16 4.70 -11.69 2.86
C ASP A 16 5.37 -10.62 2.02
N GLU A 17 5.86 -11.08 0.90
CA GLU A 17 6.15 -10.19 -0.19
C GLU A 17 4.83 -9.65 -0.71
N VAL A 18 4.77 -8.34 -0.88
CA VAL A 18 3.67 -7.65 -1.57
C VAL A 18 4.21 -6.96 -2.81
N ILE A 19 3.34 -6.75 -3.76
CA ILE A 19 3.59 -5.95 -4.95
C ILE A 19 2.87 -4.63 -4.76
N VAL A 20 3.62 -3.56 -4.60
CA VAL A 20 3.09 -2.19 -4.61
C VAL A 20 3.12 -1.73 -6.05
N LEU A 21 2.01 -1.24 -6.56
CA LEU A 21 1.90 -0.85 -7.96
C LEU A 21 1.08 0.42 -8.14
N ASP A 22 1.32 1.08 -9.25
CA ASP A 22 0.58 2.23 -9.75
C ASP A 22 0.50 2.17 -11.27
N THR A 23 -0.54 2.76 -11.86
CA THR A 23 -0.77 2.77 -13.31
C THR A 23 -1.14 4.15 -13.82
N GLU A 24 -0.57 4.53 -14.98
CA GLU A 24 -1.05 5.67 -15.74
C GLU A 24 -1.92 5.19 -16.91
N THR A 25 -2.93 5.99 -17.24
CA THR A 25 -3.97 5.60 -18.18
C THR A 25 -4.38 6.75 -19.08
N THR A 26 -5.04 6.46 -20.20
CA THR A 26 -5.59 7.48 -21.12
C THR A 26 -6.86 8.16 -20.61
N GLY A 27 -7.29 7.87 -19.35
CA GLY A 27 -8.47 8.43 -18.72
C GLY A 27 -9.03 7.52 -17.62
N PHE A 28 -10.21 7.83 -17.10
CA PHE A 28 -10.71 7.24 -15.86
C PHE A 28 -11.58 5.97 -16.04
N ASP A 29 -12.07 5.70 -17.24
CA ASP A 29 -13.02 4.61 -17.49
C ASP A 29 -12.29 3.41 -18.14
N PRO A 30 -12.07 2.29 -17.42
CA PRO A 30 -11.35 1.13 -17.98
C PRO A 30 -12.10 0.45 -19.15
N THR A 31 -13.37 0.81 -19.39
CA THR A 31 -14.11 0.28 -20.54
C THR A 31 -13.86 1.06 -21.84
N ARG A 32 -13.34 2.29 -21.72
CA ARG A 32 -13.15 3.24 -22.83
C ARG A 32 -11.71 3.74 -22.98
N CYS A 33 -10.93 3.61 -21.91
CA CYS A 33 -9.56 4.07 -21.83
C CYS A 33 -8.60 2.88 -21.71
N SER A 34 -7.30 3.13 -21.88
CA SER A 34 -6.25 2.12 -21.89
C SER A 34 -5.14 2.46 -20.91
N LEU A 35 -4.30 1.48 -20.59
CA LEU A 35 -3.05 1.65 -19.84
C LEU A 35 -2.03 2.43 -20.69
N LEU A 36 -1.20 3.23 -20.04
CA LEU A 36 -0.05 3.95 -20.62
C LEU A 36 1.27 3.58 -19.97
N GLU A 37 1.25 3.34 -18.64
CA GLU A 37 2.43 2.97 -17.87
C GLU A 37 1.98 2.04 -16.74
N ILE A 38 2.81 1.05 -16.43
CA ILE A 38 2.67 0.20 -15.26
C ILE A 38 4.00 0.21 -14.53
N ALA A 39 3.99 0.58 -13.26
CA ALA A 39 5.14 0.43 -12.38
C ALA A 39 4.77 -0.39 -11.15
N ALA A 40 5.70 -1.22 -10.71
CA ALA A 40 5.52 -2.01 -9.50
C ALA A 40 6.86 -2.22 -8.79
N ILE A 41 6.81 -2.25 -7.46
CA ILE A 41 7.93 -2.69 -6.63
C ILE A 41 7.52 -3.92 -5.83
N ARG A 42 8.44 -4.85 -5.68
CA ARG A 42 8.29 -5.98 -4.77
C ARG A 42 8.89 -5.60 -3.44
N MET A 43 8.08 -5.67 -2.40
CA MET A 43 8.52 -5.35 -1.04
C MET A 43 8.50 -6.61 -0.18
N ARG A 44 9.57 -6.79 0.62
CA ARG A 44 9.69 -7.83 1.64
C ARG A 44 10.19 -7.19 2.93
N GLY A 45 9.49 -7.41 4.04
CA GLY A 45 9.88 -6.83 5.32
C GLY A 45 10.01 -5.30 5.32
N GLY A 46 9.27 -4.62 4.44
CA GLY A 46 9.34 -3.17 4.27
C GLY A 46 10.47 -2.65 3.36
N GLU A 47 11.32 -3.53 2.83
CA GLU A 47 12.39 -3.18 1.88
C GLU A 47 11.99 -3.53 0.46
N THR A 48 12.42 -2.71 -0.50
CA THR A 48 12.25 -3.01 -1.93
C THR A 48 13.28 -4.07 -2.34
N VAL A 49 12.79 -5.21 -2.84
CA VAL A 49 13.63 -6.33 -3.28
C VAL A 49 13.56 -6.60 -4.78
N GLY A 50 12.85 -5.79 -5.52
CA GLY A 50 12.76 -5.83 -6.98
C GLY A 50 11.82 -4.75 -7.49
N ASP A 51 11.96 -4.42 -8.76
CA ASP A 51 11.13 -3.44 -9.46
C ASP A 51 10.72 -3.96 -10.83
N PHE A 52 9.62 -3.40 -11.33
CA PHE A 52 9.06 -3.64 -12.65
C PHE A 52 8.54 -2.32 -13.20
N HIS A 53 8.86 -2.04 -14.44
CA HIS A 53 8.38 -0.86 -15.13
C HIS A 53 8.19 -1.16 -16.62
N THR A 54 7.09 -0.70 -17.18
CA THR A 54 6.87 -0.71 -18.62
C THR A 54 5.93 0.39 -19.06
N PHE A 55 6.24 1.06 -20.16
CA PHE A 55 5.24 1.76 -20.92
C PHE A 55 4.31 0.76 -21.61
N VAL A 56 3.15 1.24 -22.04
CA VAL A 56 2.11 0.42 -22.68
C VAL A 56 1.60 1.16 -23.89
N ASP A 57 1.64 0.53 -25.06
CA ASP A 57 0.96 1.08 -26.25
C ASP A 57 -0.56 0.96 -26.07
N PRO A 58 -1.26 2.10 -25.90
CA PRO A 58 -2.71 2.10 -25.68
C PRO A 58 -3.51 1.66 -26.93
N GLY A 59 -2.88 1.59 -28.10
CA GLY A 59 -3.54 1.35 -29.39
C GLY A 59 -4.46 2.48 -29.84
N LEU A 60 -4.34 3.67 -29.23
CA LEU A 60 -5.14 4.86 -29.51
C LEU A 60 -4.32 6.12 -29.24
N THR A 61 -4.79 7.27 -29.76
CA THR A 61 -4.14 8.57 -29.52
C THR A 61 -4.33 8.98 -28.05
N ILE A 62 -3.22 9.40 -27.42
CA ILE A 62 -3.24 9.88 -26.03
C ILE A 62 -3.89 11.28 -26.02
N PRO A 63 -4.92 11.51 -25.18
CA PRO A 63 -5.53 12.82 -25.04
C PRO A 63 -4.51 13.89 -24.56
N PRO A 64 -4.54 15.11 -25.11
CA PRO A 64 -3.58 16.15 -24.74
C PRO A 64 -3.54 16.46 -23.25
N GLU A 65 -4.68 16.41 -22.57
CA GLU A 65 -4.80 16.61 -21.14
C GLU A 65 -4.09 15.52 -20.31
N ILE A 66 -4.02 14.30 -20.86
CA ILE A 66 -3.29 13.19 -20.22
C ILE A 66 -1.78 13.37 -20.44
N VAL A 67 -1.36 13.81 -21.64
CA VAL A 67 0.04 14.16 -21.90
C VAL A 67 0.50 15.29 -20.95
N GLU A 68 -0.33 16.31 -20.74
CA GLU A 68 -0.03 17.41 -19.82
C GLU A 68 0.08 16.90 -18.36
N LEU A 69 -0.79 15.97 -17.97
CA LEU A 69 -0.84 15.42 -16.61
C LEU A 69 0.33 14.49 -16.29
N THR A 70 0.61 13.53 -17.18
CA THR A 70 1.56 12.42 -16.94
C THR A 70 2.94 12.68 -17.55
N GLY A 71 3.02 13.58 -18.54
CA GLY A 71 4.20 13.80 -19.36
C GLY A 71 4.48 12.66 -20.36
N ILE A 72 3.60 11.65 -20.46
CA ILE A 72 3.76 10.51 -21.37
C ILE A 72 3.24 10.93 -22.76
N THR A 73 4.12 10.88 -23.74
CA THR A 73 3.81 11.24 -25.12
C THR A 73 3.51 10.00 -25.96
N GLN A 74 3.00 10.21 -27.18
CA GLN A 74 2.77 9.11 -28.12
C GLN A 74 4.08 8.40 -28.49
N ASP A 75 5.17 9.15 -28.61
CA ASP A 75 6.49 8.59 -28.95
C ASP A 75 7.03 7.66 -27.84
N ASP A 76 6.68 7.89 -26.56
CA ASP A 76 7.10 7.05 -25.44
C ASP A 76 6.46 5.66 -25.45
N VAL A 77 5.30 5.52 -26.09
CA VAL A 77 4.49 4.29 -26.08
C VAL A 77 4.44 3.56 -27.43
N GLU A 78 4.94 4.16 -28.51
CA GLU A 78 4.81 3.63 -29.89
C GLU A 78 5.40 2.22 -30.04
N ASP A 79 6.55 1.95 -29.39
CA ASP A 79 7.23 0.65 -29.43
C ASP A 79 6.99 -0.18 -28.16
N ALA A 80 6.08 0.26 -27.29
CA ALA A 80 5.78 -0.43 -26.03
C ALA A 80 4.89 -1.66 -26.27
N PRO A 81 4.90 -2.64 -25.34
CA PRO A 81 4.00 -3.79 -25.43
C PRO A 81 2.53 -3.36 -25.38
N CYS A 82 1.67 -4.14 -26.02
CA CYS A 82 0.23 -3.95 -25.90
C CYS A 82 -0.24 -4.20 -24.44
N PRO A 83 -1.43 -3.72 -24.04
CA PRO A 83 -1.91 -3.85 -22.67
C PRO A 83 -1.94 -5.28 -22.13
N GLN A 84 -2.26 -6.26 -22.97
CA GLN A 84 -2.31 -7.66 -22.61
C GLN A 84 -0.92 -8.21 -22.26
N ASP A 85 0.08 -7.89 -23.10
CA ASP A 85 1.47 -8.35 -22.90
C ASP A 85 2.12 -7.65 -21.70
N ALA A 86 1.86 -6.36 -21.50
CA ALA A 86 2.32 -5.61 -20.35
C ALA A 86 1.76 -6.19 -19.03
N VAL A 87 0.46 -6.53 -19.01
CA VAL A 87 -0.18 -7.15 -17.85
C VAL A 87 0.31 -8.58 -17.63
N ALA A 88 0.61 -9.33 -18.69
CA ALA A 88 1.23 -10.65 -18.58
C ALA A 88 2.61 -10.57 -17.92
N ALA A 89 3.44 -9.61 -18.33
CA ALA A 89 4.75 -9.38 -17.70
C ALA A 89 4.63 -8.93 -16.23
N LEU A 90 3.65 -8.05 -15.92
CA LEU A 90 3.34 -7.72 -14.53
C LEU A 90 2.96 -8.96 -13.72
N ALA A 91 2.16 -9.85 -14.28
CA ALA A 91 1.72 -11.07 -13.60
C ALA A 91 2.87 -12.03 -13.31
N GLU A 92 3.84 -12.16 -14.23
CA GLU A 92 5.07 -12.93 -14.00
C GLU A 92 5.89 -12.31 -12.85
N PHE A 93 6.04 -10.99 -12.82
CA PHE A 93 6.72 -10.29 -11.74
C PHE A 93 5.99 -10.45 -10.40
N ALA A 94 4.66 -10.34 -10.39
CA ALA A 94 3.85 -10.40 -9.19
C ALA A 94 3.76 -11.83 -8.61
N GLY A 95 3.65 -12.85 -9.46
CA GLY A 95 3.36 -14.22 -9.03
C GLY A 95 2.03 -14.28 -8.28
N ASN A 96 2.03 -14.95 -7.12
CA ASN A 96 0.83 -15.11 -6.29
C ASN A 96 0.74 -14.08 -5.15
N ARG A 97 1.52 -13.01 -5.22
CA ARG A 97 1.60 -12.01 -4.15
C ARG A 97 0.40 -11.07 -4.18
N ASN A 98 0.03 -10.57 -3.00
CA ASN A 98 -0.97 -9.52 -2.89
C ASN A 98 -0.49 -8.23 -3.56
N LEU A 99 -1.43 -7.52 -4.19
CA LEU A 99 -1.20 -6.28 -4.92
C LEU A 99 -1.70 -5.11 -4.09
N VAL A 100 -0.84 -4.13 -3.86
CA VAL A 100 -1.10 -2.95 -3.04
C VAL A 100 -1.14 -1.74 -3.96
N ALA A 101 -2.26 -1.02 -3.99
CA ALA A 101 -2.42 0.21 -4.76
C ALA A 101 -3.17 1.26 -3.96
N HIS A 102 -3.14 2.52 -4.40
CA HIS A 102 -3.85 3.62 -3.75
C HIS A 102 -5.13 3.97 -4.50
N ASN A 103 -6.30 3.74 -3.90
CA ASN A 103 -7.58 3.65 -4.61
C ASN A 103 -7.59 2.47 -5.59
N ALA A 104 -7.21 1.31 -5.07
CA ALA A 104 -6.89 0.10 -5.81
C ALA A 104 -7.95 -0.35 -6.84
N ARG A 105 -9.20 0.07 -6.68
CA ARG A 105 -10.26 -0.21 -7.65
C ARG A 105 -9.97 0.36 -9.02
N PHE A 106 -9.24 1.48 -9.08
CA PHE A 106 -8.86 2.12 -10.33
C PHE A 106 -7.87 1.23 -11.09
N ASP A 107 -6.72 0.94 -10.49
CA ASP A 107 -5.68 0.11 -11.12
C ASP A 107 -6.19 -1.29 -11.43
N GLN A 108 -6.91 -1.89 -10.47
CA GLN A 108 -7.54 -3.19 -10.64
C GLN A 108 -8.47 -3.23 -11.86
N GLY A 109 -9.26 -2.16 -12.09
CA GLY A 109 -10.19 -2.07 -13.21
C GLY A 109 -9.48 -2.15 -14.56
N PHE A 110 -8.34 -1.49 -14.70
CA PHE A 110 -7.53 -1.52 -15.94
C PHE A 110 -6.74 -2.81 -16.10
N VAL A 111 -6.04 -3.23 -15.03
CA VAL A 111 -5.19 -4.42 -15.07
C VAL A 111 -6.01 -5.69 -15.26
N MET A 112 -7.08 -5.90 -14.49
CA MET A 112 -7.89 -7.12 -14.58
C MET A 112 -8.69 -7.23 -15.87
N ARG A 113 -8.92 -6.13 -16.57
CA ARG A 113 -9.53 -6.16 -17.91
C ARG A 113 -8.62 -6.80 -18.95
N GLN A 114 -7.31 -6.71 -18.77
CA GLN A 114 -6.32 -7.26 -19.69
C GLN A 114 -5.80 -8.63 -19.25
N ALA A 115 -5.92 -8.96 -17.97
CA ALA A 115 -5.46 -10.22 -17.40
C ALA A 115 -6.34 -11.40 -17.86
N GLN A 116 -5.70 -12.52 -18.18
CA GLN A 116 -6.40 -13.79 -18.35
C GLN A 116 -6.84 -14.35 -17.00
N PRO A 117 -7.90 -15.18 -16.95
CA PRO A 117 -8.36 -15.80 -15.71
C PRO A 117 -7.24 -16.53 -14.97
N GLY A 118 -7.03 -16.20 -13.70
CA GLY A 118 -6.01 -16.81 -12.83
C GLY A 118 -4.59 -16.26 -13.00
N MET A 119 -4.35 -15.29 -13.88
CA MET A 119 -3.03 -14.72 -14.14
C MET A 119 -2.49 -13.91 -12.95
N LEU A 120 -3.35 -13.19 -12.23
CA LEU A 120 -3.05 -12.45 -11.01
C LEU A 120 -3.87 -13.05 -9.88
N ALA A 121 -3.26 -13.98 -9.13
CA ALA A 121 -3.95 -14.73 -8.08
C ALA A 121 -3.94 -14.02 -6.72
N GLY A 122 -3.08 -13.01 -6.54
CA GLY A 122 -3.01 -12.21 -5.31
C GLY A 122 -4.25 -11.35 -5.10
N GLN A 123 -4.56 -11.07 -3.84
CA GLN A 123 -5.64 -10.16 -3.46
C GLN A 123 -5.19 -8.71 -3.60
N TRP A 124 -6.16 -7.84 -3.88
CA TRP A 124 -5.91 -6.40 -3.96
C TRP A 124 -6.11 -5.73 -2.59
N ILE A 125 -5.12 -4.93 -2.19
CA ILE A 125 -5.10 -4.16 -0.96
C ILE A 125 -5.19 -2.67 -1.32
N ASP A 126 -6.21 -2.00 -0.79
CA ASP A 126 -6.42 -0.57 -1.01
C ASP A 126 -5.84 0.25 0.15
N THR A 127 -4.76 0.97 -0.12
CA THR A 127 -4.12 1.85 0.87
C THR A 127 -4.93 3.11 1.15
N LEU A 128 -5.82 3.54 0.26
CA LEU A 128 -6.76 4.64 0.53
C LEU A 128 -7.69 4.24 1.68
N ALA A 129 -8.35 3.08 1.56
CA ALA A 129 -9.23 2.56 2.60
C ALA A 129 -8.46 2.27 3.91
N LEU A 130 -7.26 1.67 3.80
CA LEU A 130 -6.43 1.42 4.97
C LEU A 130 -6.00 2.72 5.67
N SER A 131 -5.64 3.76 4.92
CA SER A 131 -5.25 5.05 5.50
C SER A 131 -6.39 5.69 6.29
N GLN A 132 -7.64 5.51 5.87
CA GLN A 132 -8.81 5.99 6.61
C GLN A 132 -8.99 5.26 7.96
N ILE A 133 -8.64 3.98 8.02
CA ILE A 133 -8.67 3.18 9.26
C ILE A 133 -7.51 3.58 10.19
N VAL A 134 -6.29 3.69 9.66
CA VAL A 134 -5.07 3.91 10.45
C VAL A 134 -4.89 5.37 10.84
N LEU A 135 -5.33 6.30 10.00
CA LEU A 135 -5.11 7.74 10.13
C LEU A 135 -6.44 8.53 10.15
N PRO A 136 -7.44 8.15 10.97
CA PRO A 136 -8.81 8.68 10.86
C PRO A 136 -8.95 10.18 11.13
N ARG A 137 -7.90 10.82 11.65
CA ARG A 137 -7.90 12.27 11.97
C ARG A 137 -7.41 13.15 10.82
N LEU A 138 -6.88 12.56 9.77
CA LEU A 138 -6.47 13.33 8.59
C LEU A 138 -7.70 13.78 7.79
N ARG A 139 -7.63 14.98 7.24
CA ARG A 139 -8.74 15.55 6.43
C ARG A 139 -8.77 15.00 5.01
N SER A 140 -7.63 14.57 4.52
CA SER A 140 -7.48 14.02 3.17
C SER A 140 -6.63 12.76 3.23
N HIS A 141 -6.98 11.80 2.41
CA HIS A 141 -6.28 10.52 2.25
C HIS A 141 -5.82 10.32 0.80
N ARG A 142 -5.74 11.40 0.01
CA ARG A 142 -5.12 11.32 -1.33
C ARG A 142 -3.62 11.09 -1.17
N LEU A 143 -3.02 10.33 -2.07
CA LEU A 143 -1.59 9.97 -2.00
C LEU A 143 -0.70 11.21 -1.85
N VAL A 144 -0.96 12.26 -2.63
CA VAL A 144 -0.22 13.53 -2.58
C VAL A 144 -0.30 14.20 -1.20
N ASP A 145 -1.47 14.19 -0.57
CA ASP A 145 -1.68 14.82 0.73
C ASP A 145 -1.03 14.00 1.85
N LEU A 146 -1.09 12.66 1.74
CA LEU A 146 -0.40 11.75 2.66
C LEU A 146 1.11 11.86 2.51
N ALA A 147 1.63 11.91 1.28
CA ALA A 147 3.05 12.11 1.02
C ALA A 147 3.54 13.43 1.65
N ALA A 148 2.82 14.53 1.45
CA ALA A 148 3.14 15.82 2.07
C ALA A 148 3.09 15.76 3.61
N ALA A 149 2.08 15.11 4.19
CA ALA A 149 1.91 14.99 5.64
C ALA A 149 3.04 14.19 6.32
N PHE A 150 3.65 13.24 5.62
CA PHE A 150 4.71 12.37 6.13
C PHE A 150 6.09 12.70 5.59
N GLY A 151 6.24 13.72 4.76
CA GLY A 151 7.52 14.12 4.17
C GLY A 151 8.09 13.06 3.22
N LEU A 152 7.21 12.38 2.48
CA LEU A 152 7.57 11.45 1.42
C LEU A 152 7.83 12.20 0.12
N SER A 153 8.39 11.52 -0.88
CA SER A 153 8.50 12.07 -2.24
C SER A 153 7.11 12.45 -2.75
N SER A 154 7.01 13.60 -3.40
CA SER A 154 5.73 14.03 -3.97
C SER A 154 5.39 13.16 -5.17
N PRO A 155 4.18 12.59 -5.24
CA PRO A 155 3.69 11.98 -6.46
C PRO A 155 3.76 12.94 -7.64
N SER A 156 4.15 12.43 -8.80
CA SER A 156 4.45 13.22 -9.99
C SER A 156 3.60 12.86 -11.22
N HIS A 157 2.63 11.96 -11.05
CA HIS A 157 1.90 11.31 -12.14
C HIS A 157 2.83 10.58 -13.11
N ARG A 158 3.85 9.93 -12.53
CA ARG A 158 4.70 8.92 -13.18
C ARG A 158 4.61 7.69 -12.31
N ALA A 159 4.17 6.59 -12.91
CA ALA A 159 3.83 5.40 -12.15
C ALA A 159 4.96 4.91 -11.24
N MET A 160 6.23 5.02 -11.67
CA MET A 160 7.36 4.59 -10.82
C MET A 160 7.55 5.49 -9.59
N ASP A 161 7.49 6.81 -9.75
CA ASP A 161 7.65 7.76 -8.62
C ASP A 161 6.50 7.59 -7.61
N ASP A 162 5.29 7.41 -8.13
CA ASP A 162 4.09 7.22 -7.32
C ASP A 162 4.13 5.88 -6.58
N THR A 163 4.62 4.82 -7.25
CA THR A 163 4.84 3.50 -6.64
C THR A 163 5.87 3.55 -5.51
N VAL A 164 6.98 4.28 -5.66
CA VAL A 164 7.98 4.45 -4.59
C VAL A 164 7.38 5.19 -3.40
N SER A 165 6.63 6.27 -3.65
CA SER A 165 5.92 7.03 -2.61
C SER A 165 4.88 6.17 -1.90
N LEU A 166 4.15 5.36 -2.66
CA LEU A 166 3.16 4.43 -2.14
C LEU A 166 3.81 3.32 -1.29
N GLY A 167 4.98 2.80 -1.69
CA GLY A 167 5.74 1.83 -0.90
C GLY A 167 6.16 2.39 0.47
N ALA A 168 6.60 3.65 0.49
CA ALA A 168 6.91 4.34 1.75
C ALA A 168 5.65 4.56 2.61
N LEU A 169 4.52 4.93 2.00
CA LEU A 169 3.24 5.04 2.68
C LEU A 169 2.79 3.69 3.25
N TRP A 170 2.92 2.61 2.50
CA TRP A 170 2.59 1.26 2.94
C TRP A 170 3.30 0.90 4.25
N ARG A 171 4.61 1.18 4.36
CA ARG A 171 5.38 1.00 5.61
C ARG A 171 4.80 1.81 6.78
N ILE A 172 4.43 3.06 6.53
CA ILE A 172 3.84 3.94 7.55
C ILE A 172 2.49 3.39 8.03
N LEU A 173 1.66 2.88 7.11
CA LEU A 173 0.37 2.31 7.46
C LEU A 173 0.52 1.02 8.28
N LEU A 174 1.48 0.16 7.93
CA LEU A 174 1.81 -1.02 8.74
C LEU A 174 2.31 -0.63 10.13
N ALA A 175 3.18 0.38 10.24
CA ALA A 175 3.59 0.94 11.53
C ALA A 175 2.41 1.47 12.34
N GLY A 176 1.43 2.07 11.67
CA GLY A 176 0.20 2.53 12.29
C GLY A 176 -0.65 1.40 12.84
N ILE A 177 -0.78 0.29 12.11
CA ILE A 177 -1.46 -0.93 12.60
C ILE A 177 -0.77 -1.46 13.86
N GLN A 178 0.55 -1.60 13.84
CA GLN A 178 1.32 -2.10 15.00
C GLN A 178 1.27 -1.15 16.22
N ALA A 179 1.04 0.14 15.99
CA ALA A 179 0.89 1.12 17.06
C ALA A 179 -0.51 1.14 17.70
N MET A 180 -1.46 0.36 17.18
CA MET A 180 -2.80 0.24 17.75
C MET A 180 -2.76 -0.50 19.10
N THR A 181 -3.75 -0.23 19.96
CA THR A 181 -3.92 -1.05 21.15
C THR A 181 -4.35 -2.46 20.74
N PRO A 182 -3.89 -3.52 21.44
CA PRO A 182 -4.26 -4.90 21.12
C PRO A 182 -5.77 -5.12 20.99
N GLY A 183 -6.56 -4.52 21.88
CA GLY A 183 -8.02 -4.63 21.86
C GLY A 183 -8.65 -4.00 20.60
N LEU A 184 -8.14 -2.86 20.13
CA LEU A 184 -8.63 -2.24 18.89
C LEU A 184 -8.24 -3.08 17.67
N ALA A 185 -6.97 -3.53 17.62
CA ALA A 185 -6.50 -4.38 16.54
C ALA A 185 -7.28 -5.71 16.46
N ALA A 186 -7.54 -6.35 17.61
CA ALA A 186 -8.38 -7.55 17.68
C ALA A 186 -9.79 -7.29 17.16
N SER A 187 -10.43 -6.19 17.61
CA SER A 187 -11.79 -5.84 17.15
C SER A 187 -11.84 -5.62 15.63
N ILE A 188 -10.82 -5.00 15.04
CA ILE A 188 -10.73 -4.80 13.59
C ILE A 188 -10.51 -6.14 12.88
N ALA A 189 -9.62 -7.00 13.40
CA ALA A 189 -9.36 -8.33 12.81
C ALA A 189 -10.61 -9.23 12.80
N GLU A 190 -11.51 -9.05 13.77
CA GLU A 190 -12.76 -9.81 13.90
C GLU A 190 -13.92 -9.26 13.05
N LEU A 191 -13.75 -8.07 12.45
CA LEU A 191 -14.78 -7.52 11.56
C LEU A 191 -14.98 -8.43 10.34
N SER A 192 -16.25 -8.75 10.06
CA SER A 192 -16.66 -9.56 8.91
C SER A 192 -15.83 -10.86 8.75
N PRO A 193 -15.85 -11.79 9.73
CA PRO A 193 -14.96 -12.95 9.75
C PRO A 193 -15.13 -13.89 8.55
N GLN A 194 -16.28 -13.83 7.86
CA GLN A 194 -16.55 -14.62 6.65
C GLN A 194 -16.04 -13.99 5.36
N THR A 195 -15.56 -12.75 5.41
CA THR A 195 -14.95 -12.07 4.26
C THR A 195 -13.46 -12.40 4.23
N ASP A 196 -12.98 -12.89 3.10
CA ASP A 196 -11.55 -13.02 2.86
C ASP A 196 -10.95 -11.63 2.70
N TRP A 197 -10.27 -11.16 3.74
CA TRP A 197 -9.71 -9.82 3.82
C TRP A 197 -8.19 -9.86 3.99
N PRO A 198 -7.42 -9.41 2.99
CA PRO A 198 -5.96 -9.56 2.96
C PRO A 198 -5.23 -8.84 4.09
N LEU A 199 -5.85 -7.85 4.71
CA LEU A 199 -5.26 -7.10 5.83
C LEU A 199 -5.52 -7.73 7.20
N ARG A 200 -6.43 -8.70 7.30
CA ARG A 200 -6.77 -9.36 8.58
C ARG A 200 -5.54 -9.90 9.33
N PRO A 201 -4.58 -10.60 8.68
CA PRO A 201 -3.39 -11.11 9.37
C PRO A 201 -2.57 -10.02 10.05
N TYR A 202 -2.45 -8.84 9.44
CA TYR A 202 -1.71 -7.71 10.01
C TYR A 202 -2.35 -7.19 11.31
N PHE A 203 -3.68 -7.05 11.33
CA PHE A 203 -4.41 -6.63 12.53
C PHE A 203 -4.42 -7.73 13.59
N ALA A 204 -4.57 -8.99 13.21
CA ALA A 204 -4.51 -10.11 14.14
C ALA A 204 -3.13 -10.23 14.82
N GLN A 205 -2.05 -10.02 14.07
CA GLN A 205 -0.71 -9.98 14.61
C GLN A 205 -0.53 -8.82 15.58
N ALA A 206 -0.94 -7.61 15.22
CA ALA A 206 -0.86 -6.45 16.10
C ALA A 206 -1.68 -6.62 17.40
N ALA A 207 -2.72 -7.46 17.37
CA ALA A 207 -3.49 -7.83 18.55
C ALA A 207 -2.71 -8.75 19.51
N LEU A 208 -1.75 -9.54 19.00
CA LEU A 208 -0.93 -10.47 19.80
C LEU A 208 0.33 -9.81 20.34
N GLU A 209 0.89 -8.84 19.62
CA GLU A 209 2.07 -8.10 20.02
C GLU A 209 1.70 -7.15 21.14
N GLN A 210 1.97 -7.54 22.40
CA GLN A 210 1.91 -6.60 23.51
C GLN A 210 3.08 -5.63 23.36
N PRO A 211 2.85 -4.31 23.24
CA PRO A 211 3.91 -3.38 23.52
C PRO A 211 4.34 -3.64 24.98
N GLY A 212 5.61 -3.92 25.20
CA GLY A 212 6.19 -4.21 26.52
C GLY A 212 6.16 -2.99 27.45
N ILE A 213 4.98 -2.45 27.71
CA ILE A 213 4.73 -1.46 28.74
C ILE A 213 4.25 -2.26 29.96
N ASP A 214 5.24 -2.64 30.78
CA ASP A 214 4.97 -3.13 32.13
C ASP A 214 4.35 -1.98 32.96
N PHE A 215 3.02 -1.94 33.00
CA PHE A 215 2.27 -1.11 33.94
C PHE A 215 2.24 -1.75 35.34
N SER A 216 3.31 -2.39 35.77
CA SER A 216 3.49 -2.68 37.18
C SER A 216 3.66 -1.33 37.90
N LEU A 217 2.54 -0.72 38.26
CA LEU A 217 2.50 0.31 39.29
C LEU A 217 3.15 -0.29 40.53
N ARG A 218 4.44 -0.04 40.75
CA ARG A 218 5.07 -0.21 42.02
C ARG A 218 4.25 0.66 42.99
N ARG A 219 3.31 0.04 43.72
CA ARG A 219 2.76 0.60 44.93
C ARG A 219 3.94 0.75 45.89
N ASN A 220 4.50 1.93 45.94
CA ASN A 220 5.35 2.33 47.05
C ASN A 220 4.49 2.28 48.31
N ARG A 221 4.54 1.15 48.99
CA ARG A 221 4.05 0.99 50.34
C ARG A 221 5.05 1.71 51.23
N THR A 222 4.82 2.97 51.52
CA THR A 222 5.48 3.70 52.58
C THR A 222 5.02 3.05 53.88
N GLU A 223 5.84 2.16 54.44
CA GLU A 223 5.73 1.74 55.83
C GLU A 223 6.08 2.95 56.71
N ARG A 224 5.06 3.57 57.23
CA ARG A 224 5.20 4.45 58.41
C ARG A 224 5.40 3.54 59.61
N THR A 225 6.64 3.35 60.02
CA THR A 225 6.96 2.91 61.37
C THR A 225 6.63 4.05 62.31
N GLN A 226 5.57 3.90 63.08
CA GLN A 226 5.34 4.67 64.29
C GLN A 226 6.12 3.98 65.39
N ASP A 227 7.21 4.59 65.83
CA ASP A 227 7.75 4.37 67.19
C ASP A 227 7.15 5.40 68.07
N LEU A 228 6.30 4.91 68.99
CA LEU A 228 5.84 5.55 70.18
C LEU A 228 6.41 4.76 71.37
N SER A 229 7.35 5.36 72.04
CA SER A 229 7.50 5.30 73.55
C SER A 229 8.67 6.15 73.95
#